data_13b334689e21bb921d068bd456cb0208
#
_entry.id   13b334689e21bb921d068bd456cb0208
#
_cell.length_a   1.000
_cell.length_b   1.000
_cell.length_c   1.000
_cell.angle_alpha   90.00
_cell.angle_beta   90.00
_cell.angle_gamma   90.00
#
_symmetry.space_group_name_H-M   'P 1'
#
loop_
_entity.id
_entity.type
_entity.pdbx_description
1 polymer ?
#
loop_
_entity_poly.entity_id
_entity_poly.type
_entity_poly.pdbx_seq_one_letter_code
_entity_poly.pdbx_strand_id
1 'polypeptide(L)'
;IAKITLACIAIAVLYLLIASPVYESQSLLRIKQQQGLGDSLLATVTGGNTQVTQQRMSTYAEILKSRGVVIPVIEATEDQDKDGKFPAYAGYVKSRITTVPFKNTEILQVSVNAKTPELAQKANSLLVEGFLNRLTDLSHTEAKATREFLTKRTDDAKGEVTKAEAALQKYKAKHRI
;
A
#
# COMPACT_ATOMS: atom_id res chain seq x y z
N ILE A 1 1.26 40.78 -41.56
CA ILE A 1 0.94 39.37 -41.22
C ILE A 1 2.24 38.61 -40.90
N ALA A 2 3.26 38.62 -41.80
CA ALA A 2 4.53 37.89 -41.61
C ALA A 2 5.29 38.26 -40.30
N LYS A 3 5.30 39.53 -39.93
CA LYS A 3 5.96 39.97 -38.65
C LYS A 3 5.25 39.47 -37.41
N ILE A 4 3.92 39.37 -37.44
CA ILE A 4 3.12 38.86 -36.32
C ILE A 4 3.33 37.34 -36.16
N THR A 5 3.35 36.60 -37.27
CA THR A 5 3.60 35.14 -37.20
C THR A 5 4.99 34.84 -36.72
N LEU A 6 6.00 35.61 -37.15
CA LEU A 6 7.37 35.44 -36.67
C LEU A 6 7.50 35.73 -35.18
N ALA A 7 6.81 36.74 -34.67
CA ALA A 7 6.78 37.07 -33.24
C ALA A 7 6.11 35.94 -32.43
N CYS A 8 5.00 35.37 -32.88
CA CYS A 8 4.34 34.25 -32.22
C CYS A 8 5.23 33.00 -32.18
N ILE A 9 5.95 32.70 -33.27
CA ILE A 9 6.90 31.56 -33.31
C ILE A 9 8.05 31.80 -32.32
N ALA A 10 8.61 33.02 -32.26
CA ALA A 10 9.68 33.33 -31.32
C ALA A 10 9.23 33.17 -29.87
N ILE A 11 8.02 33.61 -29.52
CA ILE A 11 7.43 33.43 -28.18
C ILE A 11 7.21 31.94 -27.85
N ALA A 12 6.70 31.16 -28.82
CA ALA A 12 6.50 29.72 -28.65
C ALA A 12 7.82 28.96 -28.41
N VAL A 13 8.87 29.30 -29.20
CA VAL A 13 10.20 28.71 -29.00
C VAL A 13 10.78 29.12 -27.64
N LEU A 14 10.66 30.37 -27.24
CA LEU A 14 11.11 30.85 -25.94
C LEU A 14 10.37 30.14 -24.80
N TYR A 15 9.06 29.93 -24.92
CA TYR A 15 8.27 29.17 -23.96
C TYR A 15 8.73 27.71 -23.84
N LEU A 16 9.00 27.03 -24.97
CA LEU A 16 9.51 25.64 -24.98
C LEU A 16 10.88 25.52 -24.33
N LEU A 17 11.75 26.53 -24.42
CA LEU A 17 13.06 26.54 -23.79
C LEU A 17 12.97 26.75 -22.26
N ILE A 18 11.93 27.42 -21.78
CA ILE A 18 11.72 27.70 -20.35
C ILE A 18 10.92 26.57 -19.70
N ALA A 19 10.03 25.90 -20.44
CA ALA A 19 9.20 24.81 -19.92
C ALA A 19 10.08 23.60 -19.57
N SER A 20 10.22 23.30 -18.29
CA SER A 20 10.94 22.10 -17.82
C SER A 20 10.19 20.84 -18.22
N PRO A 21 10.82 19.89 -18.94
CA PRO A 21 10.17 18.63 -19.25
C PRO A 21 9.86 17.84 -17.99
N VAL A 22 8.72 17.18 -17.94
CA VAL A 22 8.32 16.29 -16.87
C VAL A 22 8.27 14.86 -17.43
N TYR A 23 8.99 13.97 -16.79
CA TYR A 23 9.06 12.56 -17.16
C TYR A 23 8.23 11.74 -16.19
N GLU A 24 7.43 10.82 -16.70
CA GLU A 24 6.59 9.93 -15.92
C GLU A 24 7.08 8.49 -16.03
N SER A 25 7.24 7.83 -14.90
CA SER A 25 7.48 6.38 -14.82
C SER A 25 6.26 5.70 -14.23
N GLN A 26 5.78 4.64 -14.90
CA GLN A 26 4.57 3.92 -14.49
C GLN A 26 4.91 2.46 -14.13
N SER A 27 4.24 1.96 -13.09
CA SER A 27 4.26 0.56 -12.68
C SER A 27 2.85 0.05 -12.43
N LEU A 28 2.59 -1.21 -12.81
CA LEU A 28 1.35 -1.90 -12.55
C LEU A 28 1.57 -2.94 -11.45
N LEU A 29 0.91 -2.77 -10.33
CA LEU A 29 0.97 -3.68 -9.19
C LEU A 29 -0.28 -4.56 -9.17
N ARG A 30 -0.09 -5.87 -9.30
CA ARG A 30 -1.16 -6.83 -9.06
C ARG A 30 -1.04 -7.36 -7.64
N ILE A 31 -2.03 -7.06 -6.82
CA ILE A 31 -2.07 -7.45 -5.41
C ILE A 31 -2.98 -8.66 -5.27
N LYS A 32 -2.38 -9.87 -5.29
CA LYS A 32 -3.11 -11.10 -5.01
C LYS A 32 -3.43 -11.17 -3.52
N GLN A 33 -4.69 -11.32 -3.20
CA GLN A 33 -5.14 -11.57 -1.86
C GLN A 33 -4.93 -13.05 -1.50
N GLN A 34 -4.26 -13.33 -0.38
CA GLN A 34 -4.41 -14.62 0.29
C GLN A 34 -5.81 -14.62 0.94
N GLN A 35 -6.74 -15.30 0.31
CA GLN A 35 -8.06 -15.56 0.88
C GLN A 35 -7.87 -16.44 2.12
N GLY A 36 -8.07 -15.88 3.30
CA GLY A 36 -8.21 -16.67 4.52
C GLY A 36 -9.48 -17.54 4.43
N LEU A 37 -9.47 -18.68 5.11
CA LEU A 37 -10.61 -19.62 5.13
C LEU A 37 -11.95 -18.95 5.48
N GLY A 38 -11.91 -17.88 6.30
CA GLY A 38 -13.09 -17.09 6.66
C GLY A 38 -13.62 -16.21 5.52
N ASP A 39 -12.75 -15.61 4.73
CA ASP A 39 -13.11 -14.76 3.58
C ASP A 39 -13.76 -15.58 2.46
N SER A 40 -13.30 -16.81 2.26
CA SER A 40 -13.86 -17.73 1.27
C SER A 40 -15.30 -18.13 1.60
N LEU A 41 -15.61 -18.36 2.87
CA LEU A 41 -16.97 -18.67 3.32
C LEU A 41 -17.91 -17.45 3.20
N LEU A 42 -17.44 -16.27 3.56
CA LEU A 42 -18.19 -15.02 3.44
C LEU A 42 -18.43 -14.62 1.97
N ALA A 43 -17.43 -14.79 1.11
CA ALA A 43 -17.56 -14.52 -0.33
C ALA A 43 -18.61 -15.39 -1.01
N THR A 44 -18.78 -16.64 -0.55
CA THR A 44 -19.79 -17.58 -1.06
C THR A 44 -21.22 -17.15 -0.66
N VAL A 45 -21.37 -16.55 0.51
CA VAL A 45 -22.68 -16.11 1.04
C VAL A 45 -23.07 -14.72 0.53
N THR A 46 -22.12 -13.82 0.28
CA THR A 46 -22.38 -12.41 -0.09
C THR A 46 -22.23 -12.11 -1.59
N GLY A 47 -21.94 -13.13 -2.43
CA GLY A 47 -21.77 -12.95 -3.89
C GLY A 47 -20.69 -11.90 -4.17
N GLY A 48 -19.46 -12.32 -4.34
CA GLY A 48 -18.23 -11.58 -4.62
C GLY A 48 -18.36 -10.06 -4.80
N ASN A 49 -18.25 -9.30 -3.71
CA ASN A 49 -18.57 -7.87 -3.72
C ASN A 49 -17.47 -7.07 -4.41
N THR A 50 -17.72 -6.63 -5.64
CA THR A 50 -16.87 -5.72 -6.41
C THR A 50 -16.53 -4.43 -5.64
N GLN A 51 -17.41 -3.96 -4.76
CA GLN A 51 -17.19 -2.81 -3.89
C GLN A 51 -16.08 -3.05 -2.87
N VAL A 52 -15.97 -4.25 -2.31
CA VAL A 52 -14.92 -4.62 -1.35
C VAL A 52 -13.55 -4.59 -2.01
N THR A 53 -13.43 -5.08 -3.25
CA THR A 53 -12.17 -5.03 -4.02
C THR A 53 -11.76 -3.58 -4.28
N GLN A 54 -12.70 -2.72 -4.67
CA GLN A 54 -12.42 -1.31 -4.93
C GLN A 54 -11.94 -0.57 -3.67
N GLN A 55 -12.61 -0.80 -2.54
CA GLN A 55 -12.24 -0.18 -1.26
C GLN A 55 -10.85 -0.64 -0.78
N ARG A 56 -10.53 -1.92 -0.96
CA ARG A 56 -9.20 -2.46 -0.66
C ARG A 56 -8.11 -1.85 -1.53
N MET A 57 -8.34 -1.71 -2.84
CA MET A 57 -7.38 -1.06 -3.74
C MET A 57 -7.15 0.41 -3.36
N SER A 58 -8.19 1.12 -2.91
CA SER A 58 -8.04 2.47 -2.38
C SER A 58 -7.20 2.49 -1.10
N THR A 59 -7.37 1.52 -0.20
CA THR A 59 -6.54 1.39 1.01
C THR A 59 -5.07 1.14 0.65
N TYR A 60 -4.78 0.27 -0.33
CA TYR A 60 -3.41 0.05 -0.79
C TYR A 60 -2.79 1.30 -1.42
N ALA A 61 -3.59 2.08 -2.16
CA ALA A 61 -3.15 3.36 -2.70
C ALA A 61 -2.76 4.36 -1.59
N GLU A 62 -3.49 4.38 -0.47
CA GLU A 62 -3.16 5.22 0.69
C GLU A 62 -1.93 4.69 1.46
N ILE A 63 -1.78 3.38 1.61
CA ILE A 63 -0.58 2.79 2.21
C ILE A 63 0.67 3.15 1.38
N LEU A 64 0.58 3.08 0.04
CA LEU A 64 1.66 3.44 -0.86
C LEU A 64 2.07 4.92 -0.70
N LYS A 65 1.09 5.80 -0.50
CA LYS A 65 1.33 7.23 -0.23
C LYS A 65 1.71 7.53 1.22
N SER A 66 1.82 6.54 2.09
CA SER A 66 2.14 6.77 3.50
C SER A 66 3.55 7.37 3.68
N ARG A 67 3.74 8.10 4.76
CA ARG A 67 5.03 8.74 5.08
C ARG A 67 6.18 7.75 5.15
N GLY A 68 5.95 6.56 5.71
CA GLY A 68 6.98 5.53 5.84
C GLY A 68 7.49 5.00 4.50
N VAL A 69 6.68 5.09 3.44
CA VAL A 69 7.08 4.68 2.09
C VAL A 69 7.66 5.85 1.30
N VAL A 70 7.05 7.04 1.40
CA VAL A 70 7.40 8.19 0.55
C VAL A 70 8.62 8.97 1.05
N ILE A 71 8.85 9.10 2.36
CA ILE A 71 10.00 9.87 2.89
C ILE A 71 11.34 9.31 2.38
N PRO A 72 11.61 7.99 2.44
CA PRO A 72 12.85 7.45 1.89
C PRO A 72 13.03 7.71 0.38
N VAL A 73 11.92 7.76 -0.38
CA VAL A 73 11.96 8.10 -1.81
C VAL A 73 12.38 9.55 -2.01
N ILE A 74 11.81 10.48 -1.24
CA ILE A 74 12.18 11.91 -1.31
C ILE A 74 13.68 12.08 -0.99
N GLU A 75 14.16 11.47 0.07
CA GLU A 75 15.56 11.56 0.51
C GLU A 75 16.53 10.98 -0.53
N ALA A 76 16.10 9.96 -1.29
CA ALA A 76 16.95 9.29 -2.30
C ALA A 76 16.90 9.93 -3.69
N THR A 77 15.88 10.76 -3.99
CA THR A 77 15.61 11.25 -5.35
C THR A 77 15.51 12.77 -5.49
N GLU A 78 15.31 13.48 -4.39
CA GLU A 78 15.24 14.94 -4.41
C GLU A 78 16.44 15.57 -3.72
N ASP A 79 16.88 16.69 -4.27
CA ASP A 79 17.94 17.49 -3.68
C ASP A 79 17.40 18.30 -2.50
N GLN A 80 18.26 18.54 -1.52
CA GLN A 80 17.98 19.48 -0.45
C GLN A 80 17.95 20.92 -1.01
N ASP A 81 17.01 21.71 -0.51
CA ASP A 81 16.97 23.15 -0.80
C ASP A 81 18.17 23.88 -0.17
N LYS A 82 18.37 25.15 -0.50
CA LYS A 82 19.44 26.00 0.02
C LYS A 82 19.51 26.01 1.55
N ASP A 83 18.40 25.73 2.21
CA ASP A 83 18.27 25.62 3.67
C ASP A 83 18.51 24.18 4.21
N GLY A 84 18.97 23.25 3.37
CA GLY A 84 19.20 21.84 3.75
C GLY A 84 17.93 21.04 4.01
N LYS A 85 16.78 21.50 3.49
CA LYS A 85 15.48 20.83 3.69
C LYS A 85 15.04 20.13 2.42
N PHE A 86 14.52 18.92 2.59
CA PHE A 86 13.83 18.20 1.53
C PHE A 86 12.45 18.79 1.23
N PRO A 87 11.89 18.57 0.02
CA PRO A 87 10.54 18.96 -0.29
C PRO A 87 9.52 18.44 0.72
N ALA A 88 8.53 19.26 1.04
CA ALA A 88 7.48 18.86 1.97
C ALA A 88 6.71 17.64 1.45
N TYR A 89 6.57 16.60 2.29
CA TYR A 89 5.88 15.35 1.97
C TYR A 89 4.53 15.56 1.25
N ALA A 90 3.67 16.43 1.79
CA ALA A 90 2.34 16.65 1.22
C ALA A 90 2.40 17.24 -0.21
N GLY A 91 3.36 18.14 -0.46
CA GLY A 91 3.61 18.70 -1.77
C GLY A 91 4.12 17.65 -2.76
N TYR A 92 5.07 16.82 -2.33
CA TYR A 92 5.64 15.75 -3.14
C TYR A 92 4.57 14.73 -3.55
N VAL A 93 3.80 14.21 -2.59
CA VAL A 93 2.71 13.25 -2.87
C VAL A 93 1.71 13.82 -3.87
N LYS A 94 1.28 15.07 -3.67
CA LYS A 94 0.26 15.71 -4.51
C LYS A 94 0.75 15.98 -5.95
N SER A 95 2.01 16.36 -6.12
CA SER A 95 2.55 16.80 -7.42
C SER A 95 3.28 15.72 -8.19
N ARG A 96 3.82 14.70 -7.50
CA ARG A 96 4.71 13.69 -8.09
C ARG A 96 4.11 12.30 -8.18
N ILE A 97 3.24 11.91 -7.24
CA ILE A 97 2.73 10.55 -7.14
C ILE A 97 1.25 10.50 -7.53
N THR A 98 0.95 9.71 -8.55
CA THR A 98 -0.41 9.40 -8.96
C THR A 98 -0.67 7.90 -8.79
N THR A 99 -1.78 7.55 -8.17
CA THR A 99 -2.23 6.16 -8.02
C THR A 99 -3.63 6.01 -8.56
N VAL A 100 -3.83 5.05 -9.45
CA VAL A 100 -5.13 4.78 -10.08
C VAL A 100 -5.48 3.30 -9.90
N PRO A 101 -6.44 2.97 -9.03
CA PRO A 101 -6.98 1.62 -8.96
C PRO A 101 -7.84 1.34 -10.20
N PHE A 102 -7.56 0.24 -10.91
CA PHE A 102 -8.42 -0.19 -12.02
C PHE A 102 -9.73 -0.78 -11.47
N LYS A 103 -10.84 -0.31 -12.05
CA LYS A 103 -12.17 -0.76 -11.62
C LYS A 103 -12.32 -2.27 -11.81
N ASN A 104 -12.86 -2.94 -10.81
CA ASN A 104 -13.19 -4.37 -10.81
C ASN A 104 -11.96 -5.29 -11.01
N THR A 105 -10.77 -4.82 -10.68
CA THR A 105 -9.53 -5.60 -10.79
C THR A 105 -8.68 -5.47 -9.52
N GLU A 106 -7.74 -6.37 -9.36
CA GLU A 106 -6.71 -6.35 -8.31
C GLU A 106 -5.45 -5.60 -8.78
N ILE A 107 -5.61 -4.62 -9.69
CA ILE A 107 -4.49 -3.90 -10.28
C ILE A 107 -4.51 -2.45 -9.79
N LEU A 108 -3.37 -2.01 -9.28
CA LEU A 108 -3.09 -0.64 -8.90
C LEU A 108 -2.00 -0.08 -9.82
N GLN A 109 -2.33 0.95 -10.59
CA GLN A 109 -1.33 1.70 -11.35
C GLN A 109 -0.71 2.75 -10.44
N VAL A 110 0.60 2.82 -10.49
CA VAL A 110 1.42 3.80 -9.77
C VAL A 110 2.25 4.56 -10.78
N SER A 111 2.15 5.88 -10.76
CA SER A 111 2.92 6.77 -11.64
C SER A 111 3.70 7.77 -10.78
N VAL A 112 4.96 7.97 -11.13
CA VAL A 112 5.82 8.97 -10.48
C VAL A 112 6.39 9.92 -11.51
N ASN A 113 6.23 11.21 -11.25
CA ASN A 113 6.73 12.29 -12.09
C ASN A 113 8.05 12.85 -11.54
N ALA A 114 9.06 13.02 -12.38
CA ALA A 114 10.33 13.63 -12.02
C ALA A 114 10.89 14.52 -13.13
N LYS A 115 11.98 15.23 -12.83
CA LYS A 115 12.66 16.14 -13.77
C LYS A 115 13.48 15.41 -14.83
N THR A 116 13.94 14.18 -14.55
CA THR A 116 14.68 13.34 -15.48
C THR A 116 14.09 11.93 -15.52
N PRO A 117 14.24 11.20 -16.64
CA PRO A 117 13.73 9.84 -16.76
C PRO A 117 14.34 8.87 -15.74
N GLU A 118 15.64 9.04 -15.43
CA GLU A 118 16.36 8.21 -14.47
C GLU A 118 15.81 8.41 -13.04
N LEU A 119 15.55 9.67 -12.65
CA LEU A 119 14.94 9.98 -11.37
C LEU A 119 13.49 9.47 -11.29
N ALA A 120 12.71 9.57 -12.36
CA ALA A 120 11.35 9.03 -12.40
C ALA A 120 11.36 7.51 -12.21
N GLN A 121 12.25 6.79 -12.89
CA GLN A 121 12.39 5.35 -12.76
C GLN A 121 12.87 4.96 -11.36
N LYS A 122 13.91 5.62 -10.84
CA LYS A 122 14.45 5.35 -9.50
C LYS A 122 13.40 5.60 -8.42
N ALA A 123 12.69 6.73 -8.49
CA ALA A 123 11.65 7.08 -7.53
C ALA A 123 10.50 6.04 -7.56
N ASN A 124 10.07 5.63 -8.74
CA ASN A 124 9.03 4.63 -8.90
C ASN A 124 9.46 3.25 -8.36
N SER A 125 10.69 2.82 -8.65
CA SER A 125 11.22 1.56 -8.13
C SER A 125 11.32 1.55 -6.61
N LEU A 126 11.86 2.61 -5.99
CA LEU A 126 11.95 2.75 -4.54
C LEU A 126 10.55 2.82 -3.88
N LEU A 127 9.60 3.49 -4.53
CA LEU A 127 8.24 3.59 -4.05
C LEU A 127 7.55 2.22 -4.02
N VAL A 128 7.72 1.43 -5.09
CA VAL A 128 7.18 0.06 -5.18
C VAL A 128 7.85 -0.86 -4.15
N GLU A 129 9.17 -0.81 -4.04
CA GLU A 129 9.93 -1.60 -3.05
C GLU A 129 9.52 -1.26 -1.62
N GLY A 130 9.47 0.02 -1.26
CA GLY A 130 9.02 0.47 0.05
C GLY A 130 7.58 0.06 0.37
N PHE A 131 6.70 0.08 -0.63
CA PHE A 131 5.34 -0.41 -0.49
C PHE A 131 5.27 -1.92 -0.25
N LEU A 132 6.03 -2.73 -0.99
CA LEU A 132 6.08 -4.18 -0.80
C LEU A 132 6.64 -4.55 0.58
N ASN A 133 7.69 -3.88 1.02
CA ASN A 133 8.25 -4.05 2.36
C ASN A 133 7.19 -3.71 3.43
N ARG A 134 6.47 -2.60 3.25
CA ARG A 134 5.41 -2.20 4.18
C ARG A 134 4.26 -3.20 4.25
N LEU A 135 3.84 -3.76 3.11
CA LEU A 135 2.82 -4.82 3.09
C LEU A 135 3.29 -6.09 3.80
N THR A 136 4.55 -6.47 3.61
CA THR A 136 5.16 -7.62 4.28
C THR A 136 5.17 -7.44 5.78
N ASP A 137 5.59 -6.27 6.28
CA ASP A 137 5.59 -5.94 7.70
C ASP A 137 4.19 -5.99 8.32
N LEU A 138 3.20 -5.43 7.63
CA LEU A 138 1.80 -5.48 8.07
C LEU A 138 1.31 -6.93 8.15
N SER A 139 1.58 -7.74 7.14
CA SER A 139 1.20 -9.16 7.10
C SER A 139 1.85 -9.96 8.23
N HIS A 140 3.14 -9.75 8.50
CA HIS A 140 3.84 -10.39 9.62
C HIS A 140 3.25 -9.99 10.97
N THR A 141 2.92 -8.72 11.14
CA THR A 141 2.31 -8.21 12.38
C THR A 141 0.94 -8.84 12.63
N GLU A 142 0.10 -8.91 11.60
CA GLU A 142 -1.23 -9.55 11.68
C GLU A 142 -1.12 -11.05 11.96
N ALA A 143 -0.21 -11.74 11.27
CA ALA A 143 0.02 -13.18 11.48
C ALA A 143 0.51 -13.47 12.91
N LYS A 144 1.39 -12.64 13.46
CA LYS A 144 1.87 -12.74 14.84
C LYS A 144 0.73 -12.54 15.84
N ALA A 145 -0.05 -11.48 15.69
CA ALA A 145 -1.20 -11.19 16.55
C ALA A 145 -2.24 -12.32 16.52
N THR A 146 -2.54 -12.85 15.33
CA THR A 146 -3.45 -13.97 15.16
C THR A 146 -2.92 -15.23 15.84
N ARG A 147 -1.63 -15.52 15.72
CA ARG A 147 -0.99 -16.68 16.37
C ARG A 147 -1.05 -16.56 17.89
N GLU A 148 -0.73 -15.41 18.44
CA GLU A 148 -0.79 -15.15 19.89
C GLU A 148 -2.23 -15.31 20.41
N PHE A 149 -3.21 -14.78 19.70
CA PHE A 149 -4.62 -14.94 20.03
C PHE A 149 -5.06 -16.41 20.03
N LEU A 150 -4.72 -17.15 18.97
CA LEU A 150 -5.08 -18.57 18.85
C LEU A 150 -4.38 -19.42 19.92
N THR A 151 -3.11 -19.16 20.22
CA THR A 151 -2.38 -19.84 21.29
C THR A 151 -3.08 -19.63 22.62
N LYS A 152 -3.40 -18.39 22.99
CA LYS A 152 -4.11 -18.08 24.23
C LYS A 152 -5.47 -18.79 24.30
N ARG A 153 -6.26 -18.76 23.22
CA ARG A 153 -7.55 -19.46 23.17
C ARG A 153 -7.43 -20.97 23.32
N THR A 154 -6.37 -21.55 22.74
CA THR A 154 -6.09 -22.98 22.87
C THR A 154 -5.73 -23.34 24.31
N ASP A 155 -4.93 -22.52 24.97
CA ASP A 155 -4.53 -22.76 26.36
C ASP A 155 -5.71 -22.59 27.33
N ASP A 156 -6.56 -21.57 27.10
CA ASP A 156 -7.80 -21.37 27.86
C ASP A 156 -8.73 -22.60 27.72
N ALA A 157 -8.95 -23.06 26.48
CA ALA A 157 -9.80 -24.24 26.21
C ALA A 157 -9.24 -25.53 26.84
N LYS A 158 -7.91 -25.74 26.78
CA LYS A 158 -7.26 -26.87 27.47
C LYS A 158 -7.46 -26.79 28.96
N GLY A 159 -7.35 -25.60 29.57
CA GLY A 159 -7.61 -25.38 30.97
C GLY A 159 -9.05 -25.70 31.38
N GLU A 160 -10.03 -25.35 30.53
CA GLU A 160 -11.45 -25.71 30.78
C GLU A 160 -11.68 -27.21 30.70
N VAL A 161 -11.10 -27.88 29.69
CA VAL A 161 -11.18 -29.34 29.50
C VAL A 161 -10.58 -30.03 30.77
N THR A 162 -9.38 -29.64 31.19
CA THR A 162 -8.74 -30.22 32.38
C THR A 162 -9.58 -30.04 33.67
N LYS A 163 -10.21 -28.88 33.83
CA LYS A 163 -11.13 -28.64 34.97
C LYS A 163 -12.37 -29.52 34.89
N ALA A 164 -12.96 -29.67 33.70
CA ALA A 164 -14.14 -30.52 33.51
C ALA A 164 -13.81 -32.01 33.74
N GLU A 165 -12.65 -32.47 33.24
CA GLU A 165 -12.18 -33.85 33.50
C GLU A 165 -11.94 -34.13 35.00
N ALA A 166 -11.31 -33.19 35.69
CA ALA A 166 -11.10 -33.30 37.14
C ALA A 166 -12.44 -33.33 37.90
N ALA A 167 -13.41 -32.51 37.50
CA ALA A 167 -14.75 -32.52 38.08
C ALA A 167 -15.47 -33.86 37.81
N LEU A 168 -15.34 -34.40 36.60
CA LEU A 168 -15.90 -35.68 36.21
C LEU A 168 -15.27 -36.84 37.01
N GLN A 169 -13.95 -36.85 37.18
CA GLN A 169 -13.26 -37.85 38.00
C GLN A 169 -13.72 -37.77 39.44
N LYS A 170 -13.83 -36.58 40.02
CA LYS A 170 -14.34 -36.37 41.40
C LYS A 170 -15.77 -36.88 41.58
N TYR A 171 -16.63 -36.63 40.57
CA TYR A 171 -17.99 -37.12 40.53
C TYR A 171 -18.05 -38.67 40.49
N LYS A 172 -17.27 -39.30 39.60
CA LYS A 172 -17.17 -40.76 39.50
C LYS A 172 -16.67 -41.40 40.82
N ALA A 173 -15.62 -40.83 41.42
CA ALA A 173 -15.09 -41.31 42.69
C ALA A 173 -16.13 -41.22 43.84
N LYS A 174 -16.96 -40.16 43.87
CA LYS A 174 -18.00 -39.97 44.89
C LYS A 174 -19.18 -40.93 44.69
N HIS A 175 -19.52 -41.28 43.46
CA HIS A 175 -20.68 -42.14 43.17
C HIS A 175 -20.31 -43.60 42.87
N ARG A 176 -19.02 -44.02 42.98
CA ARG A 176 -18.50 -45.36 42.75
C ARG A 176 -18.88 -45.94 41.36
N ILE A 177 -18.86 -45.08 40.33
CA ILE A 177 -19.13 -45.46 38.94
C ILE A 177 -17.80 -45.55 38.17
#